data_8099488e3b8bd6aeb9c16418326eb01e
#
_entry.id   8099488e3b8bd6aeb9c16418326eb01e
#
_cell.length_a   1.000
_cell.length_b   1.000
_cell.length_c   1.000
_cell.angle_alpha   90.00
_cell.angle_beta   90.00
_cell.angle_gamma   90.00
#
_symmetry.space_group_name_H-M   'P 1'
#
loop_
_entity.id
_entity.type
_entity.pdbx_description
1 polymer ?
#
loop_
_entity_poly.entity_id
_entity_poly.type
_entity_poly.pdbx_seq_one_letter_code
_entity_poly.pdbx_strand_id
1 'polypeptide(L)'
;MPMKGPQKIALGLDFGTESVRALLVDLKGRELASAVSAYRHGQIVESLPGQTTKLPPHYALQHPQDWIDSAAKATRAALRTAGLEKTCVIGIGVDFTSCTMLPALRDGAPLCLVKEFAREPLAWPKLWKHHGAQAQTDRINAVARQRNEPFLARYGGAIGLEWFFPKMLETLERAPRVFAAAEVWLEAGDWFVWRLVGGDASTLPRSTCQAGYKGMWSAADGYPTEAFLQAVHPKFGRVVIDKMPGRLLAPGIAAGGLEALMAQKLGLPAGIPVSAAIIDAHAGVPGAGASEPGTLVMVLGTSSCHMLNSEHERFVPGVAGIVRDGILPGFIGYETGQAAVGDAFDWLRRLTGHRDFAALSRGAASLPPGAEGVLCLDWLNGCRTPLMDGSLTGAFTGLTLRHTPAHLYRALMEASAFGVRWIVELLRENGVPVNKFVATGGLPHHNPLVVEIYADALGAAILGALAAGAFPSPTAAIRAMAVSKTAPVVKPRRQHRATYDRLYARYRALAAQSSPSFAPDRK
;
A
#
# COMPACT_ATOMS: atom_id res chain seq x y z
N MET A 1 14.92 -44.55 8.67
CA MET A 1 14.88 -43.08 8.43
C MET A 1 13.89 -42.51 9.39
N PRO A 2 14.22 -41.44 10.16
CA PRO A 2 13.24 -40.81 11.02
C PRO A 2 12.13 -40.25 10.15
N MET A 3 10.87 -40.58 10.47
CA MET A 3 9.70 -40.04 9.82
C MET A 3 9.81 -38.51 9.93
N LYS A 4 9.98 -37.81 8.81
CA LYS A 4 9.85 -36.35 8.78
C LYS A 4 8.42 -36.04 9.23
N GLY A 5 8.28 -35.34 10.34
CA GLY A 5 6.98 -34.87 10.80
C GLY A 5 6.27 -34.10 9.67
N PRO A 6 4.93 -33.93 9.73
CA PRO A 6 4.18 -33.29 8.68
C PRO A 6 4.78 -31.92 8.34
N GLN A 7 4.97 -31.64 7.07
CA GLN A 7 5.55 -30.38 6.58
C GLN A 7 4.63 -29.22 6.98
N LYS A 8 5.13 -28.27 7.79
CA LYS A 8 4.40 -27.08 8.20
C LYS A 8 4.55 -25.99 7.15
N ILE A 9 3.45 -25.43 6.68
CA ILE A 9 3.39 -24.40 5.65
C ILE A 9 2.52 -23.22 6.09
N ALA A 10 2.82 -22.02 5.62
CA ALA A 10 2.00 -20.83 5.76
C ALA A 10 1.32 -20.53 4.42
N LEU A 11 0.08 -20.05 4.49
CA LEU A 11 -0.68 -19.53 3.35
C LEU A 11 -0.65 -18.00 3.41
N GLY A 12 -0.19 -17.34 2.33
CA GLY A 12 -0.36 -15.92 2.09
C GLY A 12 -1.48 -15.71 1.08
N LEU A 13 -2.40 -14.78 1.37
CA LEU A 13 -3.46 -14.31 0.49
C LEU A 13 -3.23 -12.83 0.18
N ASP A 14 -2.84 -12.54 -1.06
CA ASP A 14 -2.53 -11.21 -1.58
C ASP A 14 -3.68 -10.72 -2.46
N PHE A 15 -4.41 -9.71 -1.97
CA PHE A 15 -5.56 -9.11 -2.63
C PHE A 15 -5.17 -7.84 -3.37
N GLY A 16 -4.84 -8.00 -4.63
CA GLY A 16 -4.59 -6.90 -5.54
C GLY A 16 -5.87 -6.26 -6.11
N THR A 17 -5.68 -5.36 -7.06
CA THR A 17 -6.77 -4.60 -7.70
C THR A 17 -7.68 -5.47 -8.58
N GLU A 18 -7.13 -6.51 -9.26
CA GLU A 18 -7.85 -7.31 -10.28
C GLU A 18 -7.97 -8.78 -9.90
N SER A 19 -7.25 -9.24 -8.90
CA SER A 19 -7.14 -10.66 -8.58
C SER A 19 -6.68 -10.86 -7.15
N VAL A 20 -6.83 -12.10 -6.67
CA VAL A 20 -6.16 -12.58 -5.46
C VAL A 20 -5.16 -13.67 -5.84
N ARG A 21 -4.02 -13.66 -5.17
CA ARG A 21 -3.00 -14.70 -5.20
C ARG A 21 -3.01 -15.47 -3.90
N ALA A 22 -2.95 -16.81 -4.01
CA ALA A 22 -2.63 -17.68 -2.89
C ALA A 22 -1.21 -18.21 -3.07
N LEU A 23 -0.37 -18.05 -2.05
CA LEU A 23 1.01 -18.51 -2.01
C LEU A 23 1.21 -19.47 -0.83
N LEU A 24 1.73 -20.67 -1.10
CA LEU A 24 2.11 -21.66 -0.09
C LEU A 24 3.62 -21.66 0.11
N VAL A 25 4.06 -21.41 1.34
CA VAL A 25 5.48 -21.27 1.69
C VAL A 25 5.81 -22.14 2.89
N ASP A 26 6.94 -22.87 2.84
CA ASP A 26 7.44 -23.59 4.01
C ASP A 26 8.13 -22.63 5.01
N LEU A 27 8.39 -23.12 6.22
CA LEU A 27 9.03 -22.30 7.28
C LEU A 27 10.50 -21.95 7.00
N LYS A 28 11.04 -22.36 5.85
CA LYS A 28 12.37 -21.98 5.36
C LYS A 28 12.30 -20.93 4.25
N GLY A 29 11.08 -20.43 3.93
CA GLY A 29 10.85 -19.45 2.87
C GLY A 29 10.83 -20.04 1.46
N ARG A 30 10.81 -21.38 1.32
CA ARG A 30 10.69 -21.98 0.01
C ARG A 30 9.23 -21.95 -0.45
N GLU A 31 9.00 -21.31 -1.58
CA GLU A 31 7.74 -21.37 -2.27
C GLU A 31 7.47 -22.80 -2.74
N LEU A 32 6.29 -23.30 -2.41
CA LEU A 32 5.87 -24.65 -2.77
C LEU A 32 4.88 -24.63 -3.94
N ALA A 33 3.98 -23.66 -3.95
CA ALA A 33 3.08 -23.39 -5.07
C ALA A 33 2.45 -22.01 -4.91
N SER A 34 2.03 -21.43 -6.03
CA SER A 34 1.14 -20.27 -6.05
C SER A 34 0.04 -20.45 -7.09
N ALA A 35 -1.07 -19.73 -6.89
CA ALA A 35 -2.15 -19.67 -7.84
C ALA A 35 -2.84 -18.30 -7.78
N VAL A 36 -3.25 -17.78 -8.93
CA VAL A 36 -3.96 -16.52 -9.07
C VAL A 36 -5.38 -16.77 -9.53
N SER A 37 -6.33 -16.04 -8.97
CA SER A 37 -7.72 -16.02 -9.42
C SER A 37 -8.17 -14.60 -9.66
N ALA A 38 -8.46 -14.24 -10.90
CA ALA A 38 -9.05 -12.96 -11.26
C ALA A 38 -10.44 -12.79 -10.62
N TYR A 39 -10.78 -11.56 -10.27
CA TYR A 39 -12.13 -11.21 -9.84
C TYR A 39 -13.10 -11.29 -11.02
N ARG A 40 -14.28 -11.81 -10.77
CA ARG A 40 -15.31 -11.98 -11.81
C ARG A 40 -15.74 -10.64 -12.39
N HIS A 41 -15.90 -9.62 -11.55
CA HIS A 41 -16.36 -8.31 -11.95
C HIS A 41 -15.21 -7.31 -12.17
N GLY A 42 -13.97 -7.64 -11.75
CA GLY A 42 -12.81 -6.75 -11.84
C GLY A 42 -13.04 -5.42 -11.12
N GLN A 43 -12.52 -4.34 -11.71
CA GLN A 43 -12.83 -2.97 -11.28
C GLN A 43 -14.14 -2.51 -11.89
N ILE A 44 -15.07 -2.06 -11.07
CA ILE A 44 -16.37 -1.52 -11.49
C ILE A 44 -16.22 0.00 -11.63
N VAL A 45 -16.01 0.47 -12.86
CA VAL A 45 -15.72 1.89 -13.16
C VAL A 45 -16.73 2.52 -14.15
N GLU A 46 -17.51 1.72 -14.86
CA GLU A 46 -18.46 2.23 -15.85
C GLU A 46 -19.90 2.21 -15.34
N SER A 47 -20.37 1.06 -14.86
CA SER A 47 -21.71 0.86 -14.33
C SER A 47 -21.72 -0.27 -13.30
N LEU A 48 -22.65 -0.28 -12.38
CA LEU A 48 -22.83 -1.38 -11.44
C LEU A 48 -23.29 -2.67 -12.18
N PRO A 49 -22.96 -3.86 -11.65
CA PRO A 49 -23.39 -5.12 -12.24
C PRO A 49 -24.90 -5.16 -12.47
N GLY A 50 -25.29 -5.52 -13.70
CA GLY A 50 -26.70 -5.57 -14.10
C GLY A 50 -27.42 -4.21 -14.28
N GLN A 51 -26.67 -3.11 -14.34
CA GLN A 51 -27.19 -1.77 -14.59
C GLN A 51 -26.55 -1.14 -15.82
N THR A 52 -27.29 -0.21 -16.45
CA THR A 52 -26.81 0.59 -17.60
C THR A 52 -26.47 2.03 -17.22
N THR A 53 -26.88 2.47 -16.03
CA THR A 53 -26.57 3.82 -15.53
C THR A 53 -25.08 3.95 -15.30
N LYS A 54 -24.47 4.93 -15.97
CA LYS A 54 -23.03 5.20 -15.80
C LYS A 54 -22.71 5.71 -14.41
N LEU A 55 -21.61 5.23 -13.85
CA LEU A 55 -21.04 5.76 -12.62
C LEU A 55 -20.50 7.17 -12.86
N PRO A 56 -20.48 8.03 -11.82
CA PRO A 56 -19.80 9.30 -11.89
C PRO A 56 -18.32 9.12 -12.25
N PRO A 57 -17.69 10.11 -12.90
CA PRO A 57 -16.25 10.10 -13.13
C PRO A 57 -15.48 9.89 -11.83
N HIS A 58 -14.32 9.23 -11.92
CA HIS A 58 -13.44 8.91 -10.79
C HIS A 58 -14.00 7.92 -9.77
N TYR A 59 -15.14 7.29 -10.02
CA TYR A 59 -15.59 6.16 -9.21
C TYR A 59 -14.85 4.89 -9.62
N ALA A 60 -14.35 4.16 -8.61
CA ALA A 60 -13.78 2.84 -8.78
C ALA A 60 -14.25 1.96 -7.61
N LEU A 61 -15.02 0.95 -7.93
CA LEU A 61 -15.69 0.07 -6.96
C LEU A 61 -15.27 -1.38 -7.19
N GLN A 62 -15.55 -2.25 -6.22
CA GLN A 62 -15.35 -3.70 -6.32
C GLN A 62 -16.54 -4.48 -5.78
N HIS A 63 -16.60 -5.76 -6.15
CA HIS A 63 -17.64 -6.68 -5.67
C HIS A 63 -17.09 -7.53 -4.51
N PRO A 64 -17.62 -7.42 -3.27
CA PRO A 64 -17.02 -8.07 -2.11
C PRO A 64 -17.09 -9.60 -2.15
N GLN A 65 -18.07 -10.19 -2.88
CA GLN A 65 -18.15 -11.64 -3.05
C GLN A 65 -17.01 -12.18 -3.91
N ASP A 66 -16.48 -11.38 -4.85
CA ASP A 66 -15.34 -11.78 -5.67
C ASP A 66 -14.10 -12.07 -4.83
N TRP A 67 -13.88 -11.33 -3.76
CA TRP A 67 -12.77 -11.57 -2.84
C TRP A 67 -12.84 -12.96 -2.22
N ILE A 68 -14.02 -13.36 -1.72
CA ILE A 68 -14.25 -14.67 -1.10
C ILE A 68 -14.10 -15.79 -2.14
N ASP A 69 -14.76 -15.66 -3.28
CA ASP A 69 -14.81 -16.72 -4.30
C ASP A 69 -13.43 -16.93 -4.95
N SER A 70 -12.73 -15.82 -5.24
CA SER A 70 -11.38 -15.88 -5.82
C SER A 70 -10.34 -16.38 -4.83
N ALA A 71 -10.41 -16.00 -3.55
CA ALA A 71 -9.53 -16.55 -2.51
C ALA A 71 -9.73 -18.07 -2.37
N ALA A 72 -10.98 -18.53 -2.35
CA ALA A 72 -11.29 -19.96 -2.29
C ALA A 72 -10.75 -20.72 -3.51
N LYS A 73 -10.92 -20.16 -4.71
CA LYS A 73 -10.43 -20.75 -5.96
C LYS A 73 -8.90 -20.81 -5.99
N ALA A 74 -8.23 -19.71 -5.65
CA ALA A 74 -6.78 -19.63 -5.63
C ALA A 74 -6.16 -20.58 -4.58
N THR A 75 -6.70 -20.58 -3.34
CA THR A 75 -6.21 -21.46 -2.27
C THR A 75 -6.30 -22.93 -2.66
N ARG A 76 -7.46 -23.37 -3.16
CA ARG A 76 -7.64 -24.76 -3.60
C ARG A 76 -6.75 -25.13 -4.79
N ALA A 77 -6.51 -24.19 -5.71
CA ALA A 77 -5.61 -24.40 -6.83
C ALA A 77 -4.16 -24.54 -6.37
N ALA A 78 -3.69 -23.67 -5.46
CA ALA A 78 -2.33 -23.75 -4.91
C ALA A 78 -2.10 -25.07 -4.16
N LEU A 79 -3.04 -25.52 -3.32
CA LEU A 79 -2.96 -26.80 -2.62
C LEU A 79 -2.86 -27.99 -3.57
N ARG A 80 -3.68 -28.01 -4.63
CA ARG A 80 -3.61 -29.07 -5.66
C ARG A 80 -2.27 -29.07 -6.40
N THR A 81 -1.78 -27.89 -6.78
CA THR A 81 -0.49 -27.76 -7.47
C THR A 81 0.67 -28.22 -6.60
N ALA A 82 0.63 -27.93 -5.31
CA ALA A 82 1.65 -28.37 -4.37
C ALA A 82 1.58 -29.89 -4.05
N GLY A 83 0.45 -30.54 -4.32
CA GLY A 83 0.23 -31.94 -3.91
C GLY A 83 0.27 -32.15 -2.40
N LEU A 84 -0.11 -31.12 -1.62
CA LEU A 84 -0.01 -31.13 -0.17
C LEU A 84 -1.37 -31.35 0.50
N GLU A 85 -1.33 -32.06 1.63
CA GLU A 85 -2.49 -32.19 2.50
C GLU A 85 -2.83 -30.84 3.15
N LYS A 86 -4.12 -30.50 3.16
CA LYS A 86 -4.65 -29.27 3.75
C LYS A 86 -4.27 -29.07 5.22
N THR A 87 -4.02 -30.15 5.96
CA THR A 87 -3.59 -30.16 7.36
C THR A 87 -2.17 -29.66 7.57
N CYS A 88 -1.38 -29.51 6.50
CA CYS A 88 -0.04 -28.93 6.55
C CYS A 88 -0.09 -27.40 6.76
N VAL A 89 -1.20 -26.72 6.41
CA VAL A 89 -1.35 -25.28 6.59
C VAL A 89 -1.54 -24.95 8.06
N ILE A 90 -0.60 -24.21 8.64
CA ILE A 90 -0.56 -23.87 10.07
C ILE A 90 -0.96 -22.42 10.37
N GLY A 91 -1.02 -21.56 9.37
CA GLY A 91 -1.36 -20.15 9.54
C GLY A 91 -1.70 -19.48 8.23
N ILE A 92 -2.55 -18.44 8.29
CA ILE A 92 -3.01 -17.64 7.16
C ILE A 92 -2.62 -16.18 7.40
N GLY A 93 -1.89 -15.58 6.45
CA GLY A 93 -1.66 -14.14 6.37
C GLY A 93 -2.49 -13.54 5.25
N VAL A 94 -2.93 -12.29 5.43
CA VAL A 94 -3.75 -11.54 4.47
C VAL A 94 -3.13 -10.18 4.25
N ASP A 95 -2.84 -9.85 3.00
CA ASP A 95 -2.64 -8.47 2.60
C ASP A 95 -3.73 -8.01 1.63
N PHE A 96 -3.94 -6.69 1.60
CA PHE A 96 -5.02 -6.11 0.83
C PHE A 96 -4.62 -4.72 0.32
N THR A 97 -5.16 -4.31 -0.84
CA THR A 97 -5.02 -2.94 -1.32
C THR A 97 -5.46 -1.95 -0.25
N SER A 98 -4.65 -0.92 -0.04
CA SER A 98 -4.93 0.12 0.96
C SER A 98 -6.16 0.94 0.56
N CYS A 99 -6.85 1.55 1.52
CA CYS A 99 -8.00 2.42 1.27
C CYS A 99 -9.15 1.77 0.48
N THR A 100 -9.16 0.48 0.33
CA THR A 100 -10.33 -0.25 -0.19
C THR A 100 -11.25 -0.49 1.00
N MET A 101 -12.39 0.21 1.03
CA MET A 101 -13.24 0.27 2.22
C MET A 101 -14.71 0.12 1.87
N LEU A 102 -15.51 -0.34 2.82
CA LEU A 102 -16.93 -0.62 2.61
C LEU A 102 -17.81 -0.33 3.83
N PRO A 103 -19.10 0.00 3.59
CA PRO A 103 -20.14 -0.06 4.61
C PRO A 103 -20.70 -1.49 4.73
N ALA A 104 -20.95 -1.92 5.96
CA ALA A 104 -21.52 -3.22 6.28
C ALA A 104 -22.57 -3.13 7.41
N LEU A 105 -23.33 -4.20 7.58
CA LEU A 105 -24.17 -4.45 8.75
C LEU A 105 -23.34 -5.06 9.88
N ARG A 106 -23.90 -5.16 11.08
CA ARG A 106 -23.21 -5.72 12.27
C ARG A 106 -22.87 -7.21 12.16
N ASP A 107 -23.53 -7.94 11.26
CA ASP A 107 -23.21 -9.34 10.94
C ASP A 107 -22.12 -9.50 9.89
N GLY A 108 -21.58 -8.37 9.39
CA GLY A 108 -20.56 -8.32 8.35
C GLY A 108 -21.10 -8.42 6.92
N ALA A 109 -22.42 -8.37 6.71
CA ALA A 109 -22.99 -8.32 5.37
C ALA A 109 -22.68 -6.96 4.71
N PRO A 110 -21.98 -6.93 3.56
CA PRO A 110 -21.75 -5.69 2.82
C PRO A 110 -23.06 -5.05 2.35
N LEU A 111 -23.19 -3.74 2.53
CA LEU A 111 -24.46 -3.05 2.25
C LEU A 111 -24.89 -3.19 0.78
N CYS A 112 -23.94 -3.23 -0.16
CA CYS A 112 -24.24 -3.44 -1.59
C CYS A 112 -24.90 -4.80 -1.90
N LEU A 113 -24.83 -5.77 -1.02
CA LEU A 113 -25.51 -7.07 -1.17
C LEU A 113 -26.92 -7.08 -0.56
N VAL A 114 -27.29 -6.04 0.16
CA VAL A 114 -28.66 -5.84 0.64
C VAL A 114 -29.51 -5.29 -0.52
N LYS A 115 -30.63 -5.94 -0.84
CA LYS A 115 -31.49 -5.65 -2.01
C LYS A 115 -31.83 -4.16 -2.15
N GLU A 116 -32.09 -3.48 -1.04
CA GLU A 116 -32.43 -2.05 -1.01
C GLU A 116 -31.30 -1.15 -1.52
N PHE A 117 -30.04 -1.53 -1.24
CA PHE A 117 -28.84 -0.72 -1.52
C PHE A 117 -28.02 -1.24 -2.71
N ALA A 118 -28.43 -2.34 -3.34
CA ALA A 118 -27.68 -2.96 -4.43
C ALA A 118 -27.50 -2.05 -5.67
N ARG A 119 -28.39 -1.03 -5.80
CA ARG A 119 -28.35 -0.05 -6.89
C ARG A 119 -27.71 1.29 -6.51
N GLU A 120 -27.25 1.42 -5.27
CA GLU A 120 -26.64 2.65 -4.74
C GLU A 120 -25.11 2.56 -4.86
N PRO A 121 -24.45 3.29 -5.75
CA PRO A 121 -22.99 3.16 -5.94
C PRO A 121 -22.18 3.35 -4.67
N LEU A 122 -22.59 4.27 -3.79
CA LEU A 122 -21.89 4.56 -2.55
C LEU A 122 -22.09 3.51 -1.44
N ALA A 123 -22.95 2.50 -1.67
CA ALA A 123 -23.06 1.30 -0.84
C ALA A 123 -22.03 0.21 -1.20
N TRP A 124 -21.37 0.34 -2.34
CA TRP A 124 -20.36 -0.62 -2.81
C TRP A 124 -18.98 -0.33 -2.22
N PRO A 125 -18.13 -1.36 -2.11
CA PRO A 125 -16.74 -1.16 -1.72
C PRO A 125 -16.04 -0.16 -2.65
N LYS A 126 -15.43 0.86 -2.05
CA LYS A 126 -14.67 1.89 -2.75
C LYS A 126 -13.20 1.47 -2.81
N LEU A 127 -12.71 1.24 -4.03
CA LEU A 127 -11.30 0.89 -4.27
C LEU A 127 -10.38 2.08 -3.91
N TRP A 128 -9.10 1.83 -3.71
CA TRP A 128 -8.11 2.88 -3.51
C TRP A 128 -8.11 3.96 -4.60
N LYS A 129 -8.39 3.59 -5.84
CA LYS A 129 -8.54 4.51 -6.99
C LYS A 129 -9.85 5.32 -7.00
N HIS A 130 -10.74 5.14 -6.03
CA HIS A 130 -11.95 5.93 -5.95
C HIS A 130 -11.61 7.35 -5.52
N HIS A 131 -11.69 8.28 -6.44
CA HIS A 131 -11.32 9.69 -6.27
C HIS A 131 -12.54 10.63 -6.24
N GLY A 132 -13.71 10.13 -5.87
CA GLY A 132 -14.94 10.91 -5.76
C GLY A 132 -14.98 11.88 -4.57
N ALA A 133 -14.05 11.75 -3.61
CA ALA A 133 -14.08 12.44 -2.32
C ALA A 133 -13.20 13.71 -2.24
N GLN A 134 -12.88 14.36 -3.36
CA GLN A 134 -11.96 15.51 -3.37
C GLN A 134 -12.45 16.66 -2.46
N ALA A 135 -13.71 17.09 -2.61
CA ALA A 135 -14.25 18.19 -1.81
C ALA A 135 -14.26 17.90 -0.31
N GLN A 136 -14.49 16.63 0.07
CA GLN A 136 -14.45 16.18 1.46
C GLN A 136 -13.03 16.19 2.02
N THR A 137 -12.05 15.79 1.21
CA THR A 137 -10.63 15.84 1.56
C THR A 137 -10.17 17.26 1.80
N ASP A 138 -10.51 18.16 0.89
CA ASP A 138 -10.15 19.60 1.01
C ASP A 138 -10.71 20.20 2.29
N ARG A 139 -11.97 19.86 2.64
CA ARG A 139 -12.60 20.29 3.88
C ARG A 139 -11.91 19.72 5.11
N ILE A 140 -11.65 18.41 5.15
CA ILE A 140 -10.96 17.77 6.28
C ILE A 140 -9.59 18.43 6.49
N ASN A 141 -8.82 18.63 5.43
CA ASN A 141 -7.52 19.27 5.47
C ASN A 141 -7.62 20.73 5.95
N ALA A 142 -8.60 21.49 5.45
CA ALA A 142 -8.80 22.90 5.86
C ALA A 142 -9.15 23.00 7.35
N VAL A 143 -10.10 22.22 7.84
CA VAL A 143 -10.50 22.20 9.25
C VAL A 143 -9.34 21.73 10.13
N ALA A 144 -8.59 20.70 9.71
CA ALA A 144 -7.46 20.19 10.47
C ALA A 144 -6.35 21.24 10.62
N ARG A 145 -6.02 21.97 9.55
CA ARG A 145 -5.04 23.07 9.61
C ARG A 145 -5.53 24.23 10.48
N GLN A 146 -6.80 24.65 10.32
CA GLN A 146 -7.38 25.73 11.12
C GLN A 146 -7.35 25.41 12.63
N ARG A 147 -7.52 24.15 12.99
CA ARG A 147 -7.54 23.68 14.38
C ARG A 147 -6.16 23.25 14.90
N ASN A 148 -5.13 23.25 14.03
CA ASN A 148 -3.81 22.72 14.33
C ASN A 148 -3.85 21.26 14.85
N GLU A 149 -4.62 20.40 14.19
CA GLU A 149 -4.82 19.01 14.64
C GLU A 149 -3.49 18.24 14.60
N PRO A 150 -3.08 17.62 15.72
CA PRO A 150 -1.75 17.03 15.86
C PRO A 150 -1.51 15.83 14.94
N PHE A 151 -2.56 15.13 14.50
CA PHE A 151 -2.41 13.99 13.59
C PHE A 151 -1.81 14.38 12.24
N LEU A 152 -1.94 15.64 11.78
CA LEU A 152 -1.35 16.08 10.50
C LEU A 152 0.16 15.89 10.45
N ALA A 153 0.86 16.00 11.59
CA ALA A 153 2.31 15.78 11.65
C ALA A 153 2.71 14.35 11.27
N ARG A 154 1.80 13.37 11.44
CA ARG A 154 2.04 11.97 11.05
C ARG A 154 1.95 11.73 9.54
N TYR A 155 1.35 12.67 8.81
CA TYR A 155 1.00 12.53 7.40
C TYR A 155 1.58 13.64 6.51
N GLY A 156 2.67 14.26 6.97
CA GLY A 156 3.35 15.30 6.20
C GLY A 156 2.54 16.60 6.01
N GLY A 157 1.50 16.81 6.83
CA GLY A 157 0.70 18.05 6.83
C GLY A 157 -0.61 17.98 6.05
N ALA A 158 -0.94 16.86 5.43
CA ALA A 158 -2.21 16.65 4.72
C ALA A 158 -2.59 15.18 4.61
N ILE A 159 -3.91 14.92 4.49
CA ILE A 159 -4.43 13.59 4.16
C ILE A 159 -4.79 13.51 2.67
N GLY A 160 -4.79 12.28 2.12
CA GLY A 160 -5.11 12.01 0.72
C GLY A 160 -6.61 11.82 0.45
N LEU A 161 -7.01 12.06 -0.77
CA LEU A 161 -8.42 11.96 -1.19
C LEU A 161 -8.93 10.50 -1.27
N GLU A 162 -8.04 9.55 -1.42
CA GLU A 162 -8.35 8.14 -1.42
C GLU A 162 -8.57 7.55 -0.03
N TRP A 163 -8.35 8.31 1.05
CA TRP A 163 -8.36 7.81 2.42
C TRP A 163 -9.77 7.52 2.96
N PHE A 164 -9.79 6.87 4.11
CA PHE A 164 -10.99 6.30 4.72
C PHE A 164 -12.07 7.35 5.06
N PHE A 165 -11.74 8.37 5.86
CA PHE A 165 -12.71 9.38 6.31
C PHE A 165 -13.25 10.26 5.19
N PRO A 166 -12.47 10.71 4.20
CA PRO A 166 -13.01 11.40 3.02
C PRO A 166 -14.11 10.61 2.32
N LYS A 167 -13.90 9.32 2.07
CA LYS A 167 -14.89 8.45 1.41
C LYS A 167 -16.14 8.19 2.26
N MET A 168 -15.99 8.13 3.58
CA MET A 168 -17.14 8.07 4.48
C MET A 168 -17.94 9.36 4.42
N LEU A 169 -17.28 10.53 4.49
CA LEU A 169 -17.91 11.84 4.43
C LEU A 169 -18.60 12.06 3.07
N GLU A 170 -17.98 11.62 1.97
CA GLU A 170 -18.63 11.60 0.65
C GLU A 170 -19.97 10.84 0.71
N THR A 171 -19.97 9.67 1.36
CA THR A 171 -21.20 8.87 1.47
C THR A 171 -22.25 9.55 2.34
N LEU A 172 -21.84 10.17 3.45
CA LEU A 172 -22.76 10.93 4.31
C LEU A 172 -23.47 12.06 3.53
N GLU A 173 -22.72 12.78 2.69
CA GLU A 173 -23.25 13.95 1.96
C GLU A 173 -24.05 13.57 0.73
N ARG A 174 -23.61 12.58 -0.05
CA ARG A 174 -24.19 12.25 -1.36
C ARG A 174 -25.20 11.11 -1.31
N ALA A 175 -25.11 10.24 -0.30
CA ALA A 175 -26.01 9.11 -0.09
C ALA A 175 -26.34 8.94 1.40
N PRO A 176 -27.00 9.91 2.06
CA PRO A 176 -27.24 9.89 3.49
C PRO A 176 -28.06 8.68 3.97
N ARG A 177 -28.90 8.09 3.12
CA ARG A 177 -29.62 6.84 3.43
C ARG A 177 -28.65 5.66 3.55
N VAL A 178 -27.66 5.56 2.64
CA VAL A 178 -26.59 4.54 2.70
C VAL A 178 -25.77 4.72 3.97
N PHE A 179 -25.36 5.95 4.27
CA PHE A 179 -24.60 6.26 5.48
C PHE A 179 -25.37 5.92 6.77
N ALA A 180 -26.67 6.23 6.80
CA ALA A 180 -27.51 5.92 7.96
C ALA A 180 -27.68 4.40 8.16
N ALA A 181 -27.89 3.64 7.08
CA ALA A 181 -28.07 2.19 7.10
C ALA A 181 -26.77 1.42 7.42
N ALA A 182 -25.62 1.98 7.10
CA ALA A 182 -24.33 1.39 7.44
C ALA A 182 -24.14 1.34 8.95
N GLU A 183 -23.99 0.17 9.52
CA GLU A 183 -23.74 -0.03 10.95
C GLU A 183 -22.24 -0.13 11.25
N VAL A 184 -21.46 -0.58 10.27
CA VAL A 184 -20.01 -0.74 10.39
C VAL A 184 -19.33 -0.20 9.14
N TRP A 185 -18.32 0.65 9.34
CA TRP A 185 -17.39 1.08 8.28
C TRP A 185 -16.02 0.48 8.54
N LEU A 186 -15.42 -0.15 7.53
CA LEU A 186 -14.16 -0.85 7.68
C LEU A 186 -13.38 -0.95 6.36
N GLU A 187 -12.08 -1.18 6.48
CA GLU A 187 -11.21 -1.54 5.36
C GLU A 187 -11.54 -2.96 4.87
N ALA A 188 -11.33 -3.22 3.58
CA ALA A 188 -11.64 -4.51 2.98
C ALA A 188 -10.79 -5.66 3.54
N GLY A 189 -9.52 -5.39 3.87
CA GLY A 189 -8.66 -6.37 4.53
C GLY A 189 -9.18 -6.75 5.93
N ASP A 190 -9.61 -5.77 6.72
CA ASP A 190 -10.24 -6.02 8.04
C ASP A 190 -11.54 -6.80 7.87
N TRP A 191 -12.36 -6.44 6.89
CA TRP A 191 -13.58 -7.16 6.57
C TRP A 191 -13.31 -8.62 6.19
N PHE A 192 -12.32 -8.85 5.32
CA PHE A 192 -11.99 -10.20 4.88
C PHE A 192 -11.47 -11.06 6.04
N VAL A 193 -10.58 -10.53 6.87
CA VAL A 193 -10.09 -11.21 8.08
C VAL A 193 -11.25 -11.48 9.04
N TRP A 194 -12.15 -10.52 9.26
CA TRP A 194 -13.35 -10.74 10.07
C TRP A 194 -14.21 -11.87 9.51
N ARG A 195 -14.41 -11.93 8.18
CA ARG A 195 -15.13 -13.07 7.55
C ARG A 195 -14.42 -14.41 7.74
N LEU A 196 -13.08 -14.41 7.80
CA LEU A 196 -12.31 -15.62 8.05
C LEU A 196 -12.44 -16.13 9.48
N VAL A 197 -12.45 -15.23 10.48
CA VAL A 197 -12.43 -15.64 11.91
C VAL A 197 -13.80 -15.62 12.57
N GLY A 198 -14.82 -15.00 11.95
CA GLY A 198 -16.16 -14.87 12.53
C GLY A 198 -16.22 -13.89 13.69
N GLY A 199 -17.23 -14.05 14.52
CA GLY A 199 -17.50 -13.19 15.67
C GLY A 199 -18.43 -12.01 15.33
N ASP A 200 -18.82 -11.27 16.35
CA ASP A 200 -19.65 -10.08 16.20
C ASP A 200 -18.82 -8.82 15.93
N ALA A 201 -19.48 -7.71 15.60
CA ALA A 201 -18.82 -6.46 15.26
C ALA A 201 -17.96 -5.87 16.39
N SER A 202 -18.24 -6.17 17.67
CA SER A 202 -17.43 -5.66 18.80
C SER A 202 -16.05 -6.29 18.85
N THR A 203 -15.90 -7.49 18.32
CA THR A 203 -14.65 -8.25 18.26
C THR A 203 -13.93 -8.15 16.90
N LEU A 204 -14.50 -7.39 15.95
CA LEU A 204 -13.94 -7.19 14.62
C LEU A 204 -12.45 -6.83 14.68
N PRO A 205 -11.58 -7.61 14.01
CA PRO A 205 -10.14 -7.32 13.97
C PRO A 205 -9.84 -6.18 12.99
N ARG A 206 -9.34 -5.05 13.50
CA ARG A 206 -8.86 -3.93 12.68
C ARG A 206 -7.35 -3.91 12.66
N SER A 207 -6.78 -3.76 11.50
CA SER A 207 -5.34 -3.66 11.34
C SER A 207 -4.81 -2.28 11.76
N THR A 208 -3.80 -2.25 12.63
CA THR A 208 -3.06 -1.01 12.92
C THR A 208 -2.39 -0.44 11.68
N CYS A 209 -2.03 -1.28 10.71
CA CYS A 209 -1.50 -0.86 9.41
C CYS A 209 -2.53 -0.01 8.65
N GLN A 210 -3.71 -0.56 8.40
CA GLN A 210 -4.75 0.14 7.64
C GLN A 210 -5.30 1.35 8.40
N ALA A 211 -5.59 1.19 9.69
CA ALA A 211 -6.08 2.28 10.53
C ALA A 211 -5.08 3.42 10.65
N GLY A 212 -3.80 3.12 10.85
CA GLY A 212 -2.75 4.11 11.04
C GLY A 212 -2.37 4.84 9.77
N TYR A 213 -2.18 4.14 8.65
CA TYR A 213 -1.75 4.81 7.42
C TYR A 213 -2.86 5.54 6.68
N LYS A 214 -4.11 5.07 6.78
CA LYS A 214 -5.20 5.61 5.94
C LYS A 214 -6.45 6.00 6.72
N GLY A 215 -6.55 5.61 8.00
CA GLY A 215 -7.67 5.91 8.88
C GLY A 215 -7.38 6.96 9.97
N MET A 216 -6.28 7.71 9.87
CA MET A 216 -5.87 8.76 10.80
C MET A 216 -5.80 8.29 12.28
N TRP A 217 -5.55 7.00 12.50
CA TRP A 217 -5.38 6.45 13.83
C TRP A 217 -3.91 6.48 14.29
N SER A 218 -3.69 6.71 15.57
CA SER A 218 -2.39 6.50 16.21
C SER A 218 -2.53 5.74 17.52
N ALA A 219 -1.48 5.02 17.91
CA ALA A 219 -1.48 4.32 19.20
C ALA A 219 -1.49 5.29 20.41
N ALA A 220 -1.04 6.53 20.21
CA ALA A 220 -1.00 7.56 21.26
C ALA A 220 -2.35 8.27 21.43
N ASP A 221 -3.02 8.61 20.31
CA ASP A 221 -4.15 9.52 20.33
C ASP A 221 -5.48 8.84 19.92
N GLY A 222 -5.43 7.60 19.41
CA GLY A 222 -6.59 6.93 18.83
C GLY A 222 -6.97 7.47 17.46
N TYR A 223 -8.24 7.35 17.10
CA TYR A 223 -8.84 7.99 15.91
C TYR A 223 -9.07 9.50 16.16
N PRO A 224 -9.32 10.29 15.09
CA PRO A 224 -9.66 11.71 15.24
C PRO A 224 -10.79 11.94 16.24
N THR A 225 -10.69 13.01 17.03
CA THR A 225 -11.64 13.32 18.09
C THR A 225 -13.04 13.62 17.57
N GLU A 226 -14.05 13.36 18.38
CA GLU A 226 -15.46 13.71 18.08
C GLU A 226 -15.58 15.21 17.75
N ALA A 227 -14.91 16.07 18.53
CA ALA A 227 -14.93 17.52 18.34
C ALA A 227 -14.34 17.95 16.98
N PHE A 228 -13.28 17.28 16.51
CA PHE A 228 -12.72 17.53 15.19
C PHE A 228 -13.69 17.07 14.10
N LEU A 229 -14.17 15.84 14.17
CA LEU A 229 -15.06 15.28 13.17
C LEU A 229 -16.40 16.06 13.09
N GLN A 230 -16.91 16.54 14.22
CA GLN A 230 -18.08 17.40 14.26
C GLN A 230 -17.82 18.79 13.62
N ALA A 231 -16.61 19.33 13.77
CA ALA A 231 -16.22 20.57 13.09
C ALA A 231 -16.11 20.38 11.57
N VAL A 232 -15.73 19.19 11.09
CA VAL A 232 -15.74 18.86 9.65
C VAL A 232 -17.18 18.78 9.11
N HIS A 233 -18.09 18.13 9.82
CA HIS A 233 -19.51 18.06 9.46
C HIS A 233 -20.37 17.70 10.70
N PRO A 234 -21.48 18.43 10.98
CA PRO A 234 -22.27 18.26 12.21
C PRO A 234 -22.74 16.83 12.49
N LYS A 235 -23.03 16.03 11.47
CA LYS A 235 -23.46 14.63 11.59
C LYS A 235 -22.30 13.62 11.58
N PHE A 236 -21.05 14.07 11.60
CA PHE A 236 -19.88 13.20 11.46
C PHE A 236 -19.14 12.98 12.79
N GLY A 237 -19.41 13.79 13.81
CA GLY A 237 -18.72 13.77 15.10
C GLY A 237 -18.59 12.36 15.71
N ARG A 238 -19.70 11.66 15.82
CA ARG A 238 -19.77 10.36 16.49
C ARG A 238 -19.44 9.14 15.62
N VAL A 239 -19.00 9.34 14.37
CA VAL A 239 -18.86 8.25 13.40
C VAL A 239 -17.91 7.13 13.87
N VAL A 240 -16.85 7.47 14.59
CA VAL A 240 -15.91 6.49 15.15
C VAL A 240 -16.61 5.62 16.20
N ILE A 241 -17.30 6.24 17.15
CA ILE A 241 -17.99 5.55 18.26
C ILE A 241 -19.14 4.68 17.73
N ASP A 242 -19.95 5.26 16.83
CA ASP A 242 -21.20 4.64 16.41
C ASP A 242 -21.02 3.60 15.28
N LYS A 243 -19.97 3.77 14.44
CA LYS A 243 -19.84 3.01 13.18
C LYS A 243 -18.47 2.36 12.95
N MET A 244 -17.54 2.44 13.90
CA MET A 244 -16.22 1.82 13.76
C MET A 244 -15.88 0.90 14.96
N PRO A 245 -16.76 -0.08 15.29
CA PRO A 245 -16.48 -1.03 16.37
C PRO A 245 -15.28 -1.92 16.03
N GLY A 246 -14.81 -2.68 17.02
CA GLY A 246 -13.75 -3.66 16.87
C GLY A 246 -12.51 -3.33 17.69
N ARG A 247 -11.48 -4.14 17.52
CA ARG A 247 -10.20 -4.04 18.24
C ARG A 247 -9.03 -3.92 17.28
N LEU A 248 -8.06 -3.09 17.59
CA LEU A 248 -6.86 -2.90 16.78
C LEU A 248 -5.81 -3.97 17.08
N LEU A 249 -5.25 -4.53 16.02
CA LEU A 249 -4.26 -5.59 16.04
C LEU A 249 -3.13 -5.27 15.06
N ALA A 250 -1.90 -5.48 15.51
CA ALA A 250 -0.74 -5.36 14.62
C ALA A 250 -0.70 -6.51 13.60
N PRO A 251 -0.17 -6.29 12.38
CA PRO A 251 0.12 -7.35 11.42
C PRO A 251 0.98 -8.44 12.05
N GLY A 252 0.67 -9.72 11.76
CA GLY A 252 1.33 -10.87 12.37
C GLY A 252 0.77 -11.30 13.73
N ILE A 253 -0.11 -10.51 14.36
CA ILE A 253 -0.86 -10.93 15.54
C ILE A 253 -2.10 -11.72 15.10
N ALA A 254 -2.39 -12.82 15.79
CA ALA A 254 -3.53 -13.66 15.49
C ALA A 254 -4.85 -12.90 15.75
N ALA A 255 -5.66 -12.73 14.74
CA ALA A 255 -6.99 -12.17 14.80
C ALA A 255 -8.01 -13.17 15.38
N GLY A 256 -7.82 -14.45 15.11
CA GLY A 256 -8.63 -15.56 15.53
C GLY A 256 -8.28 -16.84 14.79
N GLY A 257 -9.04 -17.89 15.00
CA GLY A 257 -8.96 -19.12 14.22
C GLY A 257 -9.92 -19.11 13.03
N LEU A 258 -9.56 -19.74 11.93
CA LEU A 258 -10.40 -19.89 10.74
C LEU A 258 -11.74 -20.56 11.11
N GLU A 259 -12.84 -19.86 10.85
CA GLU A 259 -14.18 -20.38 11.20
C GLU A 259 -14.63 -21.47 10.20
N ALA A 260 -15.57 -22.30 10.61
CA ALA A 260 -15.93 -23.54 9.91
C ALA A 260 -16.44 -23.31 8.47
N LEU A 261 -17.29 -22.30 8.24
CA LEU A 261 -17.86 -22.01 6.93
C LEU A 261 -16.78 -21.56 5.93
N MET A 262 -15.89 -20.67 6.38
CA MET A 262 -14.79 -20.19 5.54
C MET A 262 -13.73 -21.28 5.35
N ALA A 263 -13.47 -22.10 6.35
CA ALA A 263 -12.61 -23.27 6.23
C ALA A 263 -13.11 -24.22 5.13
N GLN A 264 -14.41 -24.51 5.12
CA GLN A 264 -15.04 -25.29 4.05
C GLN A 264 -14.88 -24.63 2.67
N LYS A 265 -15.10 -23.30 2.57
CA LYS A 265 -14.95 -22.55 1.30
C LYS A 265 -13.52 -22.57 0.78
N LEU A 266 -12.55 -22.32 1.64
CA LEU A 266 -11.12 -22.33 1.27
C LEU A 266 -10.56 -23.75 1.05
N GLY A 267 -11.24 -24.79 1.54
CA GLY A 267 -10.76 -26.17 1.51
C GLY A 267 -9.66 -26.45 2.54
N LEU A 268 -9.73 -25.80 3.69
CA LEU A 268 -8.77 -25.87 4.80
C LEU A 268 -9.43 -26.43 6.07
N PRO A 269 -8.66 -26.89 7.06
CA PRO A 269 -9.18 -27.18 8.39
C PRO A 269 -9.67 -25.91 9.11
N ALA A 270 -10.71 -26.02 9.91
CA ALA A 270 -11.12 -24.96 10.84
C ALA A 270 -10.08 -24.79 11.95
N GLY A 271 -10.05 -23.61 12.57
CA GLY A 271 -9.19 -23.30 13.72
C GLY A 271 -7.78 -22.85 13.36
N ILE A 272 -7.38 -22.86 12.07
CA ILE A 272 -6.07 -22.33 11.65
C ILE A 272 -5.96 -20.86 12.05
N PRO A 273 -4.90 -20.41 12.77
CA PRO A 273 -4.68 -19.02 13.10
C PRO A 273 -4.63 -18.11 11.85
N VAL A 274 -5.35 -17.00 11.89
CA VAL A 274 -5.37 -15.97 10.85
C VAL A 274 -4.74 -14.70 11.41
N SER A 275 -3.78 -14.12 10.70
CA SER A 275 -3.16 -12.84 11.05
C SER A 275 -4.13 -11.67 10.84
N ALA A 276 -3.98 -10.59 11.61
CA ALA A 276 -4.52 -9.30 11.23
C ALA A 276 -4.01 -8.91 9.82
N ALA A 277 -4.83 -8.17 9.07
CA ALA A 277 -4.49 -7.76 7.71
C ALA A 277 -3.30 -6.78 7.68
N ILE A 278 -2.62 -6.70 6.55
CA ILE A 278 -1.62 -5.67 6.25
C ILE A 278 -1.94 -5.05 4.87
N ILE A 279 -1.47 -3.83 4.63
CA ILE A 279 -1.54 -3.24 3.29
C ILE A 279 -0.56 -3.99 2.37
N ASP A 280 -0.96 -4.28 1.12
CA ASP A 280 -0.20 -5.01 0.10
C ASP A 280 1.25 -4.51 -0.04
N ALA A 281 1.44 -3.22 -0.31
CA ALA A 281 2.77 -2.62 -0.41
C ALA A 281 3.60 -2.76 0.88
N HIS A 282 2.96 -2.75 2.06
CA HIS A 282 3.65 -2.89 3.35
C HIS A 282 4.05 -4.35 3.62
N ALA A 283 3.28 -5.33 3.10
CA ALA A 283 3.65 -6.74 3.11
C ALA A 283 4.96 -7.02 2.36
N GLY A 284 5.27 -6.19 1.37
CA GLY A 284 6.56 -6.23 0.68
C GLY A 284 7.77 -6.02 1.58
N VAL A 285 7.64 -5.36 2.74
CA VAL A 285 8.76 -5.14 3.68
C VAL A 285 9.27 -6.45 4.29
N PRO A 286 8.45 -7.24 4.99
CA PRO A 286 8.87 -8.57 5.44
C PRO A 286 9.18 -9.51 4.28
N GLY A 287 8.42 -9.44 3.17
CA GLY A 287 8.66 -10.25 1.97
C GLY A 287 10.04 -10.01 1.34
N ALA A 288 10.53 -8.78 1.35
CA ALA A 288 11.88 -8.42 0.90
C ALA A 288 13.00 -8.76 1.90
N GLY A 289 12.68 -9.36 3.04
CA GLY A 289 13.65 -9.72 4.08
C GLY A 289 14.12 -8.57 4.95
N ALA A 290 13.41 -7.45 4.97
CA ALA A 290 13.73 -6.30 5.80
C ALA A 290 13.16 -6.49 7.22
N SER A 291 13.92 -7.15 8.07
CA SER A 291 13.53 -7.47 9.45
C SER A 291 14.10 -6.49 10.48
N GLU A 292 15.00 -5.60 10.08
CA GLU A 292 15.76 -4.74 10.99
C GLU A 292 15.45 -3.28 10.74
N PRO A 293 15.37 -2.47 11.81
CA PRO A 293 15.24 -1.02 11.71
C PRO A 293 16.35 -0.39 10.84
N GLY A 294 16.02 0.71 10.17
CA GLY A 294 16.97 1.41 9.31
C GLY A 294 17.16 0.77 7.92
N THR A 295 16.40 -0.27 7.57
CA THR A 295 16.34 -0.81 6.20
C THR A 295 15.22 -0.15 5.43
N LEU A 296 15.55 0.67 4.42
CA LEU A 296 14.59 1.27 3.51
C LEU A 296 14.25 0.27 2.39
N VAL A 297 13.02 -0.18 2.36
CA VAL A 297 12.48 -1.02 1.28
C VAL A 297 11.82 -0.13 0.24
N MET A 298 12.29 -0.17 -0.98
CA MET A 298 11.79 0.59 -2.11
C MET A 298 11.00 -0.34 -3.02
N VAL A 299 9.67 -0.25 -2.97
CA VAL A 299 8.77 -0.96 -3.90
C VAL A 299 8.60 -0.08 -5.12
N LEU A 300 9.30 -0.43 -6.21
CA LEU A 300 9.41 0.37 -7.43
C LEU A 300 8.49 -0.23 -8.51
N GLY A 301 7.31 0.33 -8.65
CA GLY A 301 6.28 -0.04 -9.62
C GLY A 301 5.82 1.15 -10.48
N THR A 302 4.54 1.23 -10.73
CA THR A 302 3.82 2.35 -11.38
C THR A 302 4.14 3.68 -10.68
N SER A 303 3.91 3.75 -9.40
CA SER A 303 4.49 4.69 -8.44
C SER A 303 5.60 4.01 -7.65
N SER A 304 6.19 4.68 -6.68
CA SER A 304 7.05 3.99 -5.73
C SER A 304 6.62 4.26 -4.29
N CYS A 305 6.59 3.19 -3.49
CA CYS A 305 6.43 3.27 -2.06
C CYS A 305 7.75 2.89 -1.40
N HIS A 306 8.21 3.73 -0.48
CA HIS A 306 9.43 3.46 0.27
C HIS A 306 9.08 3.37 1.74
N MET A 307 9.38 2.24 2.35
CA MET A 307 8.98 1.92 3.71
C MET A 307 10.17 1.56 4.56
N LEU A 308 10.12 1.97 5.81
CA LEU A 308 11.18 1.80 6.78
C LEU A 308 10.57 1.47 8.15
N ASN A 309 11.18 0.57 8.90
CA ASN A 309 10.94 0.41 10.33
C ASN A 309 11.99 1.15 11.16
N SER A 310 11.57 1.80 12.24
CA SER A 310 12.42 2.48 13.22
C SER A 310 12.04 2.06 14.64
N GLU A 311 13.00 2.11 15.57
CA GLU A 311 12.74 1.87 17.00
C GLU A 311 12.06 3.06 17.68
N HIS A 312 12.32 4.27 17.18
CA HIS A 312 11.86 5.52 17.77
C HIS A 312 10.96 6.30 16.81
N GLU A 313 9.90 6.86 17.37
CA GLU A 313 9.02 7.76 16.64
C GLU A 313 9.68 9.13 16.48
N ARG A 314 9.69 9.63 15.25
CA ARG A 314 10.11 10.98 14.88
C ARG A 314 9.13 11.55 13.87
N PHE A 315 8.60 12.72 14.09
CA PHE A 315 7.79 13.43 13.11
C PHE A 315 8.70 14.03 12.05
N VAL A 316 8.47 13.61 10.81
CA VAL A 316 9.28 14.04 9.67
C VAL A 316 8.35 14.75 8.69
N PRO A 317 8.53 16.05 8.45
CA PRO A 317 7.71 16.79 7.48
C PRO A 317 7.73 16.12 6.10
N GLY A 318 6.58 16.05 5.44
CA GLY A 318 6.49 15.46 4.09
C GLY A 318 6.52 13.91 4.02
N VAL A 319 6.53 13.22 5.15
CA VAL A 319 6.36 11.75 5.20
C VAL A 319 4.88 11.39 5.14
N ALA A 320 4.52 10.42 4.32
CA ALA A 320 3.13 10.09 4.04
C ALA A 320 2.42 9.28 5.15
N GLY A 321 3.18 8.72 6.10
CA GLY A 321 2.61 7.99 7.24
C GLY A 321 3.67 7.56 8.25
N ILE A 322 3.36 7.75 9.55
CA ILE A 322 4.21 7.34 10.69
C ILE A 322 3.30 6.57 11.65
N VAL A 323 3.49 5.25 11.73
CA VAL A 323 2.54 4.37 12.43
C VAL A 323 3.28 3.36 13.31
N ARG A 324 2.98 3.37 14.62
CA ARG A 324 3.42 2.32 15.54
C ARG A 324 2.71 1.02 15.20
N ASP A 325 3.47 -0.07 15.11
CA ASP A 325 2.95 -1.40 14.75
C ASP A 325 2.26 -1.41 13.37
N GLY A 326 2.64 -0.49 12.48
CA GLY A 326 1.99 -0.36 11.17
C GLY A 326 2.52 -1.34 10.12
N ILE A 327 3.78 -1.78 10.24
CA ILE A 327 4.41 -2.74 9.32
C ILE A 327 4.76 -4.01 10.09
N LEU A 328 5.59 -3.88 11.10
CA LEU A 328 6.01 -4.98 11.98
C LEU A 328 5.69 -4.63 13.43
N PRO A 329 5.22 -5.60 14.24
CA PRO A 329 4.99 -5.39 15.67
C PRO A 329 6.26 -4.93 16.38
N GLY A 330 6.12 -3.96 17.28
CA GLY A 330 7.21 -3.42 18.11
C GLY A 330 7.99 -2.27 17.46
N PHE A 331 7.72 -1.93 16.20
CA PHE A 331 8.42 -0.86 15.48
C PHE A 331 7.48 0.29 15.06
N ILE A 332 8.09 1.42 14.73
CA ILE A 332 7.44 2.53 14.05
C ILE A 332 7.67 2.36 12.55
N GLY A 333 6.60 2.20 11.79
CA GLY A 333 6.64 2.15 10.34
C GLY A 333 6.54 3.56 9.73
N TYR A 334 7.42 3.86 8.77
CA TYR A 334 7.42 5.08 7.97
C TYR A 334 7.02 4.74 6.53
N GLU A 335 6.05 5.48 5.98
CA GLU A 335 5.68 5.42 4.57
C GLU A 335 6.10 6.72 3.88
N THR A 336 6.88 6.61 2.82
CA THR A 336 7.28 7.67 1.91
C THR A 336 7.07 7.21 0.48
N GLY A 337 7.33 8.05 -0.53
CA GLY A 337 7.24 7.59 -1.90
C GLY A 337 7.23 8.69 -2.94
N GLN A 338 7.22 8.26 -4.21
CA GLN A 338 7.11 9.13 -5.38
C GLN A 338 5.84 8.80 -6.15
N ALA A 339 5.12 9.84 -6.60
CA ALA A 339 3.78 9.69 -7.17
C ALA A 339 3.76 8.97 -8.53
N ALA A 340 4.85 9.09 -9.32
CA ALA A 340 4.99 8.40 -10.59
C ALA A 340 6.46 8.01 -10.81
N VAL A 341 6.72 6.74 -11.11
CA VAL A 341 8.02 6.25 -11.53
C VAL A 341 7.85 5.43 -12.80
N GLY A 342 7.26 4.24 -12.72
CA GLY A 342 6.97 3.42 -13.89
C GLY A 342 6.00 4.09 -14.86
N ASP A 343 4.98 4.77 -14.36
CA ASP A 343 4.04 5.54 -15.19
C ASP A 343 4.74 6.69 -15.92
N ALA A 344 5.68 7.37 -15.25
CA ALA A 344 6.46 8.43 -15.87
C ALA A 344 7.34 7.88 -17.00
N PHE A 345 7.94 6.71 -16.81
CA PHE A 345 8.72 6.03 -17.82
C PHE A 345 7.85 5.58 -19.00
N ASP A 346 6.67 5.02 -18.73
CA ASP A 346 5.73 4.60 -19.77
C ASP A 346 5.13 5.79 -20.52
N TRP A 347 4.82 6.87 -19.82
CA TRP A 347 4.39 8.12 -20.44
C TRP A 347 5.44 8.61 -21.45
N LEU A 348 6.73 8.66 -21.05
CA LEU A 348 7.80 9.10 -21.93
C LEU A 348 7.97 8.14 -23.12
N ARG A 349 7.90 6.82 -22.90
CA ARG A 349 7.95 5.82 -23.98
C ARG A 349 6.86 6.07 -25.02
N ARG A 350 5.61 6.27 -24.58
CA ARG A 350 4.48 6.57 -25.47
C ARG A 350 4.64 7.90 -26.17
N LEU A 351 5.02 8.95 -25.44
CA LEU A 351 5.22 10.29 -25.97
C LEU A 351 6.27 10.32 -27.10
N THR A 352 7.30 9.49 -26.98
CA THR A 352 8.40 9.41 -27.97
C THR A 352 8.19 8.32 -29.04
N GLY A 353 7.02 7.68 -29.06
CA GLY A 353 6.64 6.69 -30.07
C GLY A 353 7.35 5.34 -29.99
N HIS A 354 8.01 5.03 -28.87
CA HIS A 354 8.70 3.75 -28.70
C HIS A 354 7.70 2.63 -28.35
N ARG A 355 7.84 1.47 -29.01
CA ARG A 355 6.99 0.30 -28.77
C ARG A 355 7.33 -0.39 -27.43
N ASP A 356 8.62 -0.43 -27.08
CA ASP A 356 9.13 -1.06 -25.87
C ASP A 356 10.23 -0.22 -25.21
N PHE A 357 10.65 -0.62 -24.03
CA PHE A 357 11.71 0.04 -23.28
C PHE A 357 13.13 -0.32 -23.75
N ALA A 358 13.30 -1.35 -24.56
CA ALA A 358 14.63 -1.89 -24.87
C ALA A 358 15.51 -0.87 -25.62
N ALA A 359 14.95 -0.16 -26.60
CA ALA A 359 15.69 0.86 -27.35
C ALA A 359 16.03 2.07 -26.47
N LEU A 360 15.08 2.57 -25.66
CA LEU A 360 15.31 3.66 -24.72
C LEU A 360 16.36 3.30 -23.68
N SER A 361 16.29 2.10 -23.11
CA SER A 361 17.24 1.63 -22.09
C SER A 361 18.65 1.47 -22.66
N ARG A 362 18.82 0.92 -23.86
CA ARG A 362 20.12 0.83 -24.52
C ARG A 362 20.70 2.22 -24.80
N GLY A 363 19.89 3.12 -25.36
CA GLY A 363 20.31 4.49 -25.62
C GLY A 363 20.71 5.24 -24.35
N ALA A 364 19.89 5.14 -23.30
CA ALA A 364 20.19 5.76 -22.01
C ALA A 364 21.45 5.18 -21.35
N ALA A 365 21.70 3.88 -21.48
CA ALA A 365 22.90 3.22 -20.92
C ALA A 365 24.20 3.70 -21.56
N SER A 366 24.16 4.11 -22.85
CA SER A 366 25.35 4.63 -23.58
C SER A 366 25.70 6.08 -23.22
N LEU A 367 24.78 6.82 -22.57
CA LEU A 367 25.00 8.21 -22.19
C LEU A 367 25.79 8.31 -20.87
N PRO A 368 26.59 9.37 -20.68
CA PRO A 368 27.24 9.63 -19.40
C PRO A 368 26.23 10.07 -18.34
N PRO A 369 26.57 9.98 -17.03
CA PRO A 369 25.80 10.59 -15.97
C PRO A 369 25.49 12.06 -16.23
N GLY A 370 24.20 12.44 -16.05
CA GLY A 370 23.70 13.80 -16.31
C GLY A 370 23.17 14.02 -17.71
N ALA A 371 22.99 12.93 -18.50
CA ALA A 371 22.33 12.97 -19.80
C ALA A 371 22.78 14.16 -20.68
N GLU A 372 24.07 14.42 -20.72
CA GLU A 372 24.74 15.53 -21.47
C GLU A 372 24.16 16.92 -21.15
N GLY A 373 23.66 17.12 -19.93
CA GLY A 373 23.17 18.41 -19.44
C GLY A 373 21.65 18.49 -19.30
N VAL A 374 20.90 17.50 -19.75
CA VAL A 374 19.45 17.42 -19.53
C VAL A 374 19.20 17.08 -18.07
N LEU A 375 18.32 17.87 -17.43
CA LEU A 375 17.86 17.66 -16.08
C LEU A 375 16.34 17.53 -16.09
N CYS A 376 15.80 16.66 -15.24
CA CYS A 376 14.36 16.45 -15.10
C CYS A 376 13.91 16.71 -13.66
N LEU A 377 12.67 17.21 -13.49
CA LEU A 377 11.86 17.05 -12.30
C LEU A 377 10.82 15.98 -12.59
N ASP A 378 10.81 14.91 -11.82
CA ASP A 378 9.95 13.74 -11.99
C ASP A 378 8.52 13.90 -11.47
N TRP A 379 8.07 15.13 -11.23
CA TRP A 379 6.76 15.46 -10.64
C TRP A 379 5.60 15.41 -11.66
N LEU A 380 5.64 14.46 -12.58
CA LEU A 380 4.62 14.32 -13.63
C LEU A 380 3.21 13.98 -13.09
N ASN A 381 3.13 13.55 -11.82
CA ASN A 381 1.89 13.33 -11.09
C ASN A 381 1.97 13.94 -9.67
N GLY A 382 2.50 15.17 -9.57
CA GLY A 382 2.77 15.82 -8.30
C GLY A 382 4.02 15.30 -7.59
N CYS A 383 4.31 15.88 -6.42
CA CYS A 383 5.39 15.46 -5.53
C CYS A 383 4.78 14.92 -4.22
N ARG A 384 4.90 13.61 -3.98
CA ARG A 384 4.43 12.98 -2.74
C ARG A 384 5.39 13.34 -1.60
N THR A 385 6.43 12.61 -1.37
CA THR A 385 7.49 12.97 -0.42
C THR A 385 8.63 13.67 -1.17
N PRO A 386 9.14 14.80 -0.71
CA PRO A 386 8.93 15.45 0.60
C PRO A 386 7.88 16.56 0.65
N LEU A 387 7.25 16.94 -0.44
CA LEU A 387 6.45 18.17 -0.50
C LEU A 387 4.96 17.97 -0.22
N MET A 388 4.45 16.74 -0.37
CA MET A 388 3.03 16.38 -0.22
C MET A 388 2.09 17.28 -1.03
N ASP A 389 2.51 17.64 -2.26
CA ASP A 389 1.79 18.56 -3.13
C ASP A 389 1.49 17.91 -4.49
N GLY A 390 0.23 17.54 -4.69
CA GLY A 390 -0.27 16.94 -5.93
C GLY A 390 -0.43 17.93 -7.09
N SER A 391 -0.33 19.24 -6.86
CA SER A 391 -0.48 20.28 -7.88
C SER A 391 0.82 20.56 -8.65
N LEU A 392 1.95 20.09 -8.14
CA LEU A 392 3.25 20.26 -8.78
C LEU A 392 3.34 19.48 -10.08
N THR A 393 4.12 20.01 -11.03
CA THR A 393 4.28 19.43 -12.37
C THR A 393 5.74 19.17 -12.69
N GLY A 394 5.98 18.13 -13.51
CA GLY A 394 7.30 17.76 -13.99
C GLY A 394 7.86 18.75 -15.02
N ALA A 395 9.19 18.75 -15.16
CA ALA A 395 9.88 19.60 -16.13
C ALA A 395 11.14 18.92 -16.66
N PHE A 396 11.49 19.24 -17.92
CA PHE A 396 12.80 18.96 -18.49
C PHE A 396 13.51 20.28 -18.81
N THR A 397 14.77 20.40 -18.42
CA THR A 397 15.59 21.59 -18.68
C THR A 397 16.90 21.22 -19.34
N GLY A 398 17.59 22.20 -19.94
CA GLY A 398 18.88 21.98 -20.61
C GLY A 398 18.79 21.35 -21.99
N LEU A 399 17.59 21.32 -22.61
CA LEU A 399 17.38 20.73 -23.93
C LEU A 399 18.01 21.57 -25.05
N THR A 400 18.61 20.87 -26.01
CA THR A 400 19.11 21.41 -27.27
C THR A 400 18.69 20.49 -28.45
N LEU A 401 18.87 20.91 -29.68
CA LEU A 401 18.49 20.12 -30.86
C LEU A 401 19.23 18.78 -31.01
N ARG A 402 20.31 18.56 -30.28
CA ARG A 402 21.09 17.30 -30.32
C ARG A 402 20.52 16.21 -29.39
N HIS A 403 19.64 16.58 -28.47
CA HIS A 403 19.10 15.61 -27.50
C HIS A 403 18.05 14.71 -28.13
N THR A 404 18.07 13.46 -27.75
CA THR A 404 17.19 12.39 -28.24
C THR A 404 16.30 11.85 -27.12
N PRO A 405 15.28 11.04 -27.41
CA PRO A 405 14.47 10.38 -26.37
C PRO A 405 15.28 9.64 -25.30
N ALA A 406 16.45 9.10 -25.66
CA ALA A 406 17.35 8.42 -24.71
C ALA A 406 17.89 9.36 -23.62
N HIS A 407 18.16 10.63 -23.97
CA HIS A 407 18.60 11.64 -23.01
C HIS A 407 17.48 11.98 -22.03
N LEU A 408 16.24 12.14 -22.51
CA LEU A 408 15.07 12.39 -21.65
C LEU A 408 14.83 11.21 -20.71
N TYR A 409 14.92 9.98 -21.24
CA TYR A 409 14.72 8.78 -20.43
C TYR A 409 15.79 8.63 -19.35
N ARG A 410 17.07 8.92 -19.69
CA ARG A 410 18.15 8.94 -18.70
C ARG A 410 17.94 10.01 -17.64
N ALA A 411 17.61 11.24 -18.03
CA ALA A 411 17.36 12.33 -17.10
C ALA A 411 16.17 12.03 -16.16
N LEU A 412 15.11 11.38 -16.65
CA LEU A 412 13.96 10.97 -15.86
C LEU A 412 14.32 9.86 -14.86
N MET A 413 15.13 8.87 -15.25
CA MET A 413 15.64 7.85 -14.31
C MET A 413 16.52 8.48 -13.22
N GLU A 414 17.41 9.41 -13.59
CA GLU A 414 18.26 10.12 -12.64
C GLU A 414 17.43 10.99 -11.67
N ALA A 415 16.38 11.66 -12.18
CA ALA A 415 15.46 12.44 -11.35
C ALA A 415 14.74 11.58 -10.31
N SER A 416 14.23 10.41 -10.71
CA SER A 416 13.60 9.48 -9.76
C SER A 416 14.57 9.01 -8.68
N ALA A 417 15.83 8.78 -9.02
CA ALA A 417 16.88 8.45 -8.04
C ALA A 417 17.20 9.64 -7.12
N PHE A 418 17.20 10.88 -7.64
CA PHE A 418 17.37 12.08 -6.81
C PHE A 418 16.21 12.30 -5.86
N GLY A 419 14.99 11.99 -6.27
CA GLY A 419 13.82 12.00 -5.39
C GLY A 419 13.99 11.04 -4.21
N VAL A 420 14.45 9.80 -4.45
CA VAL A 420 14.79 8.85 -3.38
C VAL A 420 15.91 9.38 -2.48
N ARG A 421 16.97 9.95 -3.06
CA ARG A 421 18.05 10.56 -2.27
C ARG A 421 17.52 11.67 -1.36
N TRP A 422 16.63 12.51 -1.83
CA TRP A 422 16.01 13.57 -1.02
C TRP A 422 15.19 12.97 0.13
N ILE A 423 14.42 11.92 -0.11
CA ILE A 423 13.68 11.20 0.93
C ILE A 423 14.63 10.66 2.01
N VAL A 424 15.74 10.06 1.61
CA VAL A 424 16.74 9.51 2.54
C VAL A 424 17.40 10.59 3.38
N GLU A 425 17.78 11.72 2.75
CA GLU A 425 18.34 12.87 3.46
C GLU A 425 17.34 13.44 4.46
N LEU A 426 16.08 13.64 4.04
CA LEU A 426 14.99 14.11 4.89
C LEU A 426 14.81 13.21 6.14
N LEU A 427 14.76 11.90 5.96
CA LEU A 427 14.64 10.96 7.07
C LEU A 427 15.82 11.08 8.04
N ARG A 428 17.06 11.10 7.52
CA ARG A 428 18.29 11.18 8.33
C ARG A 428 18.40 12.50 9.08
N GLU A 429 18.11 13.62 8.43
CA GLU A 429 18.12 14.98 9.03
C GLU A 429 17.13 15.10 10.18
N ASN A 430 16.04 14.33 10.16
CA ASN A 430 15.06 14.26 11.23
C ASN A 430 15.28 13.11 12.22
N GLY A 431 16.46 12.51 12.23
CA GLY A 431 16.86 11.49 13.22
C GLY A 431 16.28 10.10 12.99
N VAL A 432 15.79 9.81 11.77
CA VAL A 432 15.37 8.47 11.36
C VAL A 432 16.51 7.79 10.60
N PRO A 433 17.17 6.78 11.16
CA PRO A 433 18.35 6.18 10.54
C PRO A 433 17.95 5.39 9.27
N VAL A 434 18.68 5.60 8.17
CA VAL A 434 18.59 4.81 6.95
C VAL A 434 19.97 4.24 6.67
N ASN A 435 20.16 2.94 6.91
CA ASN A 435 21.46 2.27 6.86
C ASN A 435 21.60 1.32 5.69
N LYS A 436 20.48 0.75 5.25
CA LYS A 436 20.43 -0.27 4.20
C LYS A 436 19.28 0.02 3.25
N PHE A 437 19.45 -0.37 1.99
CA PHE A 437 18.46 -0.25 0.94
C PHE A 437 18.14 -1.62 0.37
N VAL A 438 16.86 -1.88 0.15
CA VAL A 438 16.38 -3.05 -0.58
C VAL A 438 15.42 -2.55 -1.66
N ALA A 439 15.74 -2.79 -2.92
CA ALA A 439 14.85 -2.50 -4.03
C ALA A 439 14.08 -3.77 -4.40
N THR A 440 12.78 -3.64 -4.49
CA THR A 440 11.86 -4.68 -4.93
C THR A 440 10.83 -4.07 -5.91
N GLY A 441 9.94 -4.89 -6.44
CA GLY A 441 8.98 -4.45 -7.43
C GLY A 441 9.46 -4.62 -8.85
N GLY A 442 8.64 -4.19 -9.80
CA GLY A 442 8.81 -4.48 -11.21
C GLY A 442 10.00 -3.88 -11.90
N LEU A 443 10.35 -2.67 -11.55
CA LEU A 443 11.41 -1.94 -12.24
C LEU A 443 12.82 -2.51 -12.00
N PRO A 444 13.18 -3.04 -10.81
CA PRO A 444 14.50 -3.61 -10.57
C PRO A 444 14.78 -4.93 -11.32
N HIS A 445 13.79 -5.62 -11.77
CA HIS A 445 13.91 -7.04 -12.14
C HIS A 445 13.48 -7.37 -13.58
N HIS A 446 13.51 -6.55 -14.56
CA HIS A 446 13.17 -6.85 -15.98
C HIS A 446 11.94 -7.75 -16.24
N ASN A 447 11.36 -8.37 -15.22
CA ASN A 447 10.09 -9.08 -15.25
C ASN A 447 9.27 -8.67 -14.03
N PRO A 448 8.58 -7.55 -14.16
CA PRO A 448 8.18 -6.70 -13.05
C PRO A 448 7.11 -7.31 -12.16
N LEU A 449 6.09 -7.83 -12.78
CA LEU A 449 4.86 -8.20 -12.11
C LEU A 449 5.03 -9.39 -11.16
N VAL A 450 5.92 -10.32 -11.52
CA VAL A 450 6.08 -11.56 -10.76
C VAL A 450 6.81 -11.30 -9.43
N VAL A 451 7.91 -10.55 -9.44
CA VAL A 451 8.73 -10.34 -8.24
C VAL A 451 8.02 -9.46 -7.21
N GLU A 452 7.34 -8.40 -7.66
CA GLU A 452 6.55 -7.50 -6.83
C GLU A 452 5.43 -8.25 -6.11
N ILE A 453 4.63 -9.01 -6.87
CA ILE A 453 3.51 -9.80 -6.34
C ILE A 453 4.00 -10.91 -5.41
N TYR A 454 5.13 -11.57 -5.73
CA TYR A 454 5.70 -12.61 -4.86
C TYR A 454 6.25 -12.04 -3.55
N ALA A 455 6.86 -10.86 -3.56
CA ALA A 455 7.34 -10.20 -2.36
C ALA A 455 6.18 -9.87 -1.40
N ASP A 456 5.07 -9.37 -1.92
CA ASP A 456 3.89 -9.00 -1.13
C ASP A 456 3.18 -10.26 -0.58
N ALA A 457 2.91 -11.26 -1.43
CA ALA A 457 2.30 -12.52 -1.01
C ALA A 457 3.20 -13.29 -0.01
N LEU A 458 4.53 -13.26 -0.16
CA LEU A 458 5.47 -13.84 0.80
C LEU A 458 5.41 -13.11 2.14
N GLY A 459 5.31 -11.79 2.15
CA GLY A 459 5.14 -10.98 3.35
C GLY A 459 3.90 -11.39 4.13
N ALA A 460 2.76 -11.57 3.46
CA ALA A 460 1.53 -12.06 4.08
C ALA A 460 1.71 -13.48 4.66
N ALA A 461 2.36 -14.40 3.95
CA ALA A 461 2.62 -15.76 4.45
C ALA A 461 3.50 -15.77 5.71
N ILE A 462 4.53 -14.92 5.78
CA ILE A 462 5.39 -14.76 6.96
C ILE A 462 4.56 -14.30 8.17
N LEU A 463 3.65 -13.36 7.99
CA LEU A 463 2.77 -12.87 9.05
C LEU A 463 1.78 -13.96 9.50
N GLY A 464 1.29 -14.80 8.59
CA GLY A 464 0.48 -15.97 8.92
C GLY A 464 1.23 -17.00 9.76
N ALA A 465 2.48 -17.30 9.43
CA ALA A 465 3.33 -18.19 10.22
C ALA A 465 3.65 -17.61 11.62
N LEU A 466 3.83 -16.29 11.74
CA LEU A 466 4.00 -15.61 13.01
C LEU A 466 2.74 -15.69 13.87
N ALA A 467 1.56 -15.44 13.30
CA ALA A 467 0.26 -15.55 13.98
C ALA A 467 -0.01 -16.98 14.49
N ALA A 468 0.50 -17.98 13.80
CA ALA A 468 0.44 -19.39 14.22
C ALA A 468 1.47 -19.76 15.32
N GLY A 469 2.28 -18.82 15.81
CA GLY A 469 3.31 -19.08 16.82
C GLY A 469 4.47 -19.94 16.32
N ALA A 470 4.68 -20.04 15.00
CA ALA A 470 5.76 -20.85 14.43
C ALA A 470 7.16 -20.24 14.66
N PHE A 471 7.22 -18.96 15.02
CA PHE A 471 8.47 -18.23 15.32
C PHE A 471 8.31 -17.34 16.55
N PRO A 472 9.38 -17.13 17.33
CA PRO A 472 9.34 -16.38 18.57
C PRO A 472 9.22 -14.84 18.35
N SER A 473 9.52 -14.34 17.15
CA SER A 473 9.44 -12.91 16.82
C SER A 473 9.30 -12.66 15.32
N PRO A 474 8.83 -11.48 14.89
CA PRO A 474 8.80 -11.07 13.50
C PRO A 474 10.18 -11.18 12.81
N THR A 475 11.23 -10.72 13.47
CA THR A 475 12.62 -10.81 12.97
C THR A 475 13.04 -12.26 12.70
N ALA A 476 12.69 -13.19 13.61
CA ALA A 476 12.99 -14.61 13.42
C ALA A 476 12.23 -15.21 12.24
N ALA A 477 10.93 -14.88 12.09
CA ALA A 477 10.11 -15.32 10.95
C ALA A 477 10.69 -14.82 9.62
N ILE A 478 10.99 -13.54 9.52
CA ILE A 478 11.52 -12.91 8.30
C ILE A 478 12.89 -13.49 7.94
N ARG A 479 13.83 -13.62 8.90
CA ARG A 479 15.15 -14.22 8.65
C ARG A 479 15.06 -15.66 8.15
N ALA A 480 14.07 -16.42 8.61
CA ALA A 480 13.89 -17.83 8.20
C ALA A 480 13.21 -17.96 6.84
N MET A 481 12.21 -17.14 6.55
CA MET A 481 11.28 -17.32 5.43
C MET A 481 11.51 -16.39 4.24
N ALA A 482 12.15 -15.21 4.41
CA ALA A 482 12.37 -14.30 3.30
C ALA A 482 13.40 -14.83 2.29
N VAL A 483 13.08 -14.69 1.00
CA VAL A 483 13.83 -15.26 -0.14
C VAL A 483 15.17 -14.55 -0.41
N SER A 484 15.41 -13.39 0.15
CA SER A 484 16.50 -12.46 -0.20
C SER A 484 17.94 -12.91 0.12
N LYS A 485 18.21 -14.21 0.27
CA LYS A 485 19.60 -14.70 0.52
C LYS A 485 20.55 -14.57 -0.67
N THR A 486 20.02 -14.28 -1.87
CA THR A 486 20.78 -14.26 -3.13
C THR A 486 20.57 -13.02 -3.99
N ALA A 487 19.90 -11.98 -3.48
CA ALA A 487 19.72 -10.74 -4.24
C ALA A 487 21.09 -10.11 -4.60
N PRO A 488 21.29 -9.68 -5.85
CA PRO A 488 22.56 -9.08 -6.25
C PRO A 488 22.78 -7.78 -5.49
N VAL A 489 23.94 -7.65 -4.87
CA VAL A 489 24.35 -6.41 -4.21
C VAL A 489 24.95 -5.47 -5.24
N VAL A 490 24.24 -4.40 -5.58
CA VAL A 490 24.75 -3.33 -6.46
C VAL A 490 25.57 -2.35 -5.62
N LYS A 491 26.85 -2.20 -5.94
CA LYS A 491 27.73 -1.23 -5.28
C LYS A 491 27.79 0.08 -6.08
N PRO A 492 27.71 1.25 -5.41
CA PRO A 492 27.87 2.54 -6.08
C PRO A 492 29.23 2.68 -6.76
N ARG A 493 29.26 3.22 -7.97
CA ARG A 493 30.50 3.51 -8.71
C ARG A 493 31.11 4.81 -8.17
N ARG A 494 32.20 4.71 -7.41
CA ARG A 494 32.85 5.85 -6.76
C ARG A 494 33.20 6.98 -7.71
N GLN A 495 33.61 6.67 -8.94
CA GLN A 495 33.96 7.66 -9.98
C GLN A 495 32.79 8.57 -10.38
N HIS A 496 31.54 8.15 -10.22
CA HIS A 496 30.36 8.94 -10.58
C HIS A 496 29.85 9.84 -9.43
N ARG A 497 30.39 9.67 -8.22
CA ARG A 497 29.90 10.35 -7.01
C ARG A 497 29.87 11.86 -7.16
N ALA A 498 31.01 12.47 -7.48
CA ALA A 498 31.11 13.94 -7.61
C ALA A 498 30.17 14.51 -8.68
N THR A 499 29.96 13.76 -9.78
CA THR A 499 29.02 14.16 -10.83
C THR A 499 27.58 14.12 -10.33
N TYR A 500 27.17 13.04 -9.67
CA TYR A 500 25.81 12.94 -9.11
C TYR A 500 25.57 13.91 -7.96
N ASP A 501 26.57 14.24 -7.14
CA ASP A 501 26.43 15.28 -6.11
C ASP A 501 26.13 16.67 -6.73
N ARG A 502 26.83 17.06 -7.81
CA ARG A 502 26.54 18.29 -8.55
C ARG A 502 25.17 18.27 -9.23
N LEU A 503 24.79 17.16 -9.85
CA LEU A 503 23.49 17.02 -10.50
C LEU A 503 22.35 17.08 -9.49
N TYR A 504 22.51 16.45 -8.36
CA TYR A 504 21.54 16.49 -7.27
C TYR A 504 21.37 17.91 -6.71
N ALA A 505 22.45 18.65 -6.53
CA ALA A 505 22.37 20.06 -6.13
C ALA A 505 21.57 20.90 -7.15
N ARG A 506 21.77 20.67 -8.45
CA ARG A 506 20.98 21.31 -9.53
C ARG A 506 19.52 20.88 -9.51
N TYR A 507 19.24 19.59 -9.27
CA TYR A 507 17.87 19.06 -9.11
C TYR A 507 17.16 19.76 -7.95
N ARG A 508 17.81 19.90 -6.79
CA ARG A 508 17.27 20.61 -5.61
C ARG A 508 17.01 22.10 -5.88
N ALA A 509 17.91 22.75 -6.63
CA ALA A 509 17.73 24.14 -7.02
C ALA A 509 16.54 24.32 -8.00
N LEU A 510 16.38 23.42 -8.97
CA LEU A 510 15.24 23.43 -9.88
C LEU A 510 13.93 23.16 -9.13
N ALA A 511 13.93 22.23 -8.21
CA ALA A 511 12.79 21.94 -7.33
C ALA A 511 12.35 23.16 -6.53
N ALA A 512 13.29 23.89 -5.94
CA ALA A 512 13.03 25.13 -5.19
C ALA A 512 12.40 26.24 -6.05
N GLN A 513 12.79 26.35 -7.32
CA GLN A 513 12.21 27.33 -8.25
C GLN A 513 10.81 26.94 -8.72
N SER A 514 10.49 25.66 -8.75
CA SER A 514 9.25 25.10 -9.30
C SER A 514 8.17 24.87 -8.23
N SER A 515 8.49 25.01 -6.94
CA SER A 515 7.54 24.83 -5.83
C SER A 515 7.23 26.14 -5.14
N PRO A 516 5.95 26.54 -5.03
CA PRO A 516 5.53 27.72 -4.25
C PRO A 516 5.98 27.65 -2.78
N SER A 517 6.09 26.44 -2.22
CA SER A 517 6.52 26.21 -0.83
C SER A 517 7.96 26.65 -0.54
N PHE A 518 8.77 26.88 -1.58
CA PHE A 518 10.14 27.38 -1.48
C PHE A 518 10.31 28.81 -2.03
N ALA A 519 9.24 29.44 -2.51
CA ALA A 519 9.33 30.85 -2.90
C ALA A 519 9.67 31.66 -1.64
N PRO A 520 10.76 32.45 -1.64
CA PRO A 520 10.97 33.42 -0.55
C PRO A 520 9.75 34.34 -0.50
N ASP A 521 9.25 34.61 0.71
CA ASP A 521 8.14 35.54 0.93
C ASP A 521 8.29 36.72 0.01
N ARG A 522 7.46 36.80 -1.01
CA ARG A 522 7.35 38.03 -1.80
C ARG A 522 6.61 39.02 -0.91
N LYS A 523 7.38 39.80 -0.15
CA LYS A 523 6.90 41.02 0.53
C LYS A 523 6.34 42.00 -0.48
#